data_90e3ef2e87324c6e77f28ba627a1d053
#
_entry.id   90e3ef2e87324c6e77f28ba627a1d053
#
_cell.length_a   1.000
_cell.length_b   1.000
_cell.length_c   1.000
_cell.angle_alpha   90.00
_cell.angle_beta   90.00
_cell.angle_gamma   90.00
#
_symmetry.space_group_name_H-M   'P 1'
#
loop_
_entity.id
_entity.type
_entity.pdbx_description
1 polymer ?
#
loop_
_entity_poly.entity_id
_entity_poly.type
_entity_poly.pdbx_seq_one_letter_code
_entity_poly.pdbx_strand_id
1 'polypeptide(L)'
;MPAPAGMEPAAWHCVGLALLLATWWATEAIPIPATSLLPIPLAPALGIADLKGTAASYANPTIFLFLGGFLLGIAMQRWNLHRRIALRILNVVGQKPKQQIAGFMLATGFISMWVSNTATAIMMLPIGMSVVSLFGNADSGEVKRYATALLLAIAYAASIGGIATL
;
A
#
# COMPACT_ATOMS: atom_id res chain seq x y z
N MET A 1 34.65 7.46 -9.63
CA MET A 1 34.80 8.19 -10.93
C MET A 1 34.97 9.67 -10.62
N PRO A 2 35.81 10.41 -11.34
CA PRO A 2 35.92 11.86 -11.12
C PRO A 2 34.61 12.56 -11.45
N ALA A 3 34.26 13.59 -10.70
CA ALA A 3 33.06 14.37 -10.95
C ALA A 3 33.16 15.10 -12.31
N PRO A 4 32.05 15.27 -13.05
CA PRO A 4 32.01 16.08 -14.26
C PRO A 4 32.43 17.53 -13.98
N ALA A 5 32.97 18.20 -14.99
CA ALA A 5 33.39 19.61 -14.88
C ALA A 5 32.22 20.48 -14.42
N GLY A 6 32.41 21.21 -13.31
CA GLY A 6 31.39 22.11 -12.74
C GLY A 6 30.48 21.49 -11.70
N MET A 7 30.61 20.19 -11.35
CA MET A 7 29.83 19.53 -10.32
C MET A 7 30.69 19.29 -9.07
N GLU A 8 30.12 19.61 -7.90
CA GLU A 8 30.76 19.33 -6.62
C GLU A 8 30.86 17.82 -6.38
N PRO A 9 31.97 17.29 -5.84
CA PRO A 9 32.14 15.84 -5.60
C PRO A 9 31.02 15.22 -4.77
N ALA A 10 30.53 15.90 -3.74
CA ALA A 10 29.43 15.45 -2.91
C ALA A 10 28.13 15.28 -3.71
N ALA A 11 27.82 16.20 -4.63
CA ALA A 11 26.67 16.10 -5.51
C ALA A 11 26.78 14.91 -6.47
N TRP A 12 28.00 14.65 -7.01
CA TRP A 12 28.25 13.49 -7.86
C TRP A 12 28.08 12.15 -7.11
N HIS A 13 28.54 12.06 -5.87
CA HIS A 13 28.33 10.90 -5.02
C HIS A 13 26.85 10.71 -4.69
N CYS A 14 26.09 11.79 -4.49
CA CYS A 14 24.66 11.74 -4.27
C CYS A 14 23.91 11.14 -5.47
N VAL A 15 24.28 11.53 -6.71
CA VAL A 15 23.73 10.91 -7.93
C VAL A 15 24.03 9.41 -7.97
N GLY A 16 25.26 9.00 -7.65
CA GLY A 16 25.63 7.58 -7.59
C GLY A 16 24.80 6.80 -6.57
N LEU A 17 24.62 7.37 -5.38
CA LEU A 17 23.78 6.78 -4.33
C LEU A 17 22.31 6.68 -4.77
N ALA A 18 21.76 7.72 -5.39
CA ALA A 18 20.38 7.70 -5.89
C ALA A 18 20.16 6.62 -6.96
N LEU A 19 21.10 6.47 -7.90
CA LEU A 19 21.04 5.43 -8.91
C LEU A 19 21.14 4.03 -8.30
N LEU A 20 22.00 3.83 -7.31
CA LEU A 20 22.10 2.56 -6.59
C LEU A 20 20.78 2.22 -5.90
N LEU A 21 20.18 3.16 -5.19
CA LEU A 21 18.90 2.95 -4.49
C LEU A 21 17.77 2.66 -5.47
N ALA A 22 17.70 3.40 -6.57
CA ALA A 22 16.68 3.20 -7.62
C ALA A 22 16.80 1.81 -8.27
N THR A 23 18.02 1.41 -8.61
CA THR A 23 18.25 0.08 -9.20
C THR A 23 17.95 -1.05 -8.23
N TRP A 24 18.32 -0.92 -6.98
CA TRP A 24 18.06 -1.95 -5.98
C TRP A 24 16.60 -2.00 -5.56
N TRP A 25 15.85 -0.91 -5.60
CA TRP A 25 14.40 -0.92 -5.44
C TRP A 25 13.69 -1.60 -6.61
N ALA A 26 14.14 -1.32 -7.84
CA ALA A 26 13.52 -1.90 -9.04
C ALA A 26 13.82 -3.40 -9.20
N THR A 27 15.00 -3.84 -8.77
CA THR A 27 15.46 -5.24 -8.90
C THR A 27 15.22 -6.08 -7.66
N GLU A 28 14.82 -5.44 -6.54
CA GLU A 28 14.70 -6.08 -5.22
C GLU A 28 15.96 -6.91 -4.83
N ALA A 29 17.15 -6.39 -5.17
CA ALA A 29 18.42 -7.06 -4.93
C ALA A 29 18.62 -7.41 -3.44
N ILE A 30 18.09 -6.58 -2.54
CA ILE A 30 17.90 -6.84 -1.10
C ILE A 30 16.51 -6.37 -0.72
N PRO A 31 15.96 -6.78 0.44
CA PRO A 31 14.65 -6.31 0.89
C PRO A 31 14.54 -4.78 0.88
N ILE A 32 13.43 -4.25 0.34
CA ILE A 32 13.19 -2.81 0.20
C ILE A 32 13.48 -2.01 1.48
N PRO A 33 13.06 -2.47 2.69
CA PRO A 33 13.40 -1.77 3.94
C PRO A 33 14.92 -1.66 4.20
N ALA A 34 15.69 -2.69 3.84
CA ALA A 34 17.14 -2.67 3.98
C ALA A 34 17.78 -1.66 3.00
N THR A 35 17.33 -1.64 1.73
CA THR A 35 17.74 -0.63 0.74
C THR A 35 17.45 0.79 1.24
N SER A 36 16.29 0.99 1.86
CA SER A 36 15.88 2.30 2.39
C SER A 36 16.78 2.81 3.54
N LEU A 37 17.46 1.93 4.25
CA LEU A 37 18.37 2.29 5.35
C LEU A 37 19.81 2.54 4.90
N LEU A 38 20.18 2.18 3.67
CA LEU A 38 21.55 2.36 3.15
C LEU A 38 22.05 3.81 3.17
N PRO A 39 21.22 4.85 2.96
CA PRO A 39 21.72 6.22 3.06
C PRO A 39 22.36 6.58 4.41
N ILE A 40 21.91 5.95 5.51
CA ILE A 40 22.43 6.25 6.85
C ILE A 40 23.95 6.00 6.94
N PRO A 41 24.48 4.81 6.57
CA PRO A 41 25.94 4.58 6.56
C PRO A 41 26.63 5.15 5.32
N LEU A 42 25.98 5.17 4.15
CA LEU A 42 26.65 5.54 2.90
C LEU A 42 26.80 7.06 2.70
N ALA A 43 25.85 7.88 3.14
CA ALA A 43 25.96 9.32 2.96
C ALA A 43 27.17 9.91 3.71
N PRO A 44 27.45 9.53 4.98
CA PRO A 44 28.68 9.97 5.64
C PRO A 44 29.95 9.38 5.01
N ALA A 45 29.92 8.09 4.65
CA ALA A 45 31.07 7.42 4.04
C ALA A 45 31.49 8.02 2.69
N LEU A 46 30.52 8.53 1.93
CA LEU A 46 30.72 9.18 0.64
C LEU A 46 30.94 10.71 0.76
N GLY A 47 30.93 11.27 1.98
CA GLY A 47 31.08 12.69 2.20
C GLY A 47 29.91 13.54 1.68
N ILE A 48 28.71 12.98 1.57
CA ILE A 48 27.49 13.67 1.11
C ILE A 48 26.91 14.52 2.24
N ALA A 49 26.78 13.94 3.43
CA ALA A 49 26.24 14.59 4.62
C ALA A 49 26.83 13.94 5.88
N ASP A 50 26.75 14.62 7.01
CA ASP A 50 27.14 14.04 8.30
C ASP A 50 26.09 13.01 8.79
N LEU A 51 26.54 12.11 9.68
CA LEU A 51 25.66 11.05 10.21
C LEU A 51 24.45 11.61 10.96
N LYS A 52 24.64 12.70 11.72
CA LYS A 52 23.59 13.31 12.52
C LYS A 52 22.49 13.92 11.61
N GLY A 53 22.87 14.64 10.55
CA GLY A 53 21.94 15.22 9.59
C GLY A 53 21.20 14.16 8.80
N THR A 54 21.91 13.10 8.35
CA THR A 54 21.29 11.98 7.65
C THR A 54 20.30 11.25 8.55
N ALA A 55 20.69 10.91 9.77
CA ALA A 55 19.80 10.22 10.71
C ALA A 55 18.59 11.08 11.13
N ALA A 56 18.77 12.40 11.28
CA ALA A 56 17.69 13.32 11.58
C ALA A 56 16.58 13.32 10.51
N SER A 57 16.94 13.11 9.23
CA SER A 57 15.95 13.00 8.15
C SER A 57 15.03 11.79 8.30
N TYR A 58 15.52 10.71 8.91
CA TYR A 58 14.70 9.51 9.24
C TYR A 58 13.85 9.68 10.50
N ALA A 59 14.14 10.69 11.32
CA ALA A 59 13.40 11.01 12.54
C ALA A 59 12.41 12.17 12.34
N ASN A 60 11.96 12.40 11.11
CA ASN A 60 10.96 13.43 10.82
C ASN A 60 9.63 13.10 11.53
N PRO A 61 8.94 14.08 12.17
CA PRO A 61 7.65 13.86 12.81
C PRO A 61 6.59 13.19 11.92
N THR A 62 6.60 13.49 10.62
CA THR A 62 5.69 12.87 9.65
C THR A 62 5.87 11.34 9.56
N ILE A 63 7.10 10.84 9.68
CA ILE A 63 7.38 9.39 9.66
C ILE A 63 6.76 8.73 10.89
N PHE A 64 6.81 9.38 12.06
CA PHE A 64 6.16 8.86 13.27
C PHE A 64 4.65 8.90 13.19
N LEU A 65 4.07 9.90 12.50
CA LEU A 65 2.64 9.92 12.19
C LEU A 65 2.23 8.71 11.35
N PHE A 66 2.96 8.42 10.28
CA PHE A 66 2.74 7.22 9.46
C PHE A 66 2.93 5.93 10.26
N LEU A 67 3.95 5.85 11.11
CA LEU A 67 4.17 4.70 11.97
C LEU A 67 2.96 4.46 12.88
N GLY A 68 2.40 5.52 13.48
CA GLY A 68 1.17 5.43 14.26
C GLY A 68 -0.01 4.88 13.45
N GLY A 69 -0.20 5.37 12.24
CA GLY A 69 -1.22 4.87 11.31
C GLY A 69 -1.03 3.39 10.96
N PHE A 70 0.20 2.97 10.68
CA PHE A 70 0.50 1.56 10.40
C PHE A 70 0.25 0.66 11.61
N LEU A 71 0.58 1.09 12.82
CA LEU A 71 0.29 0.34 14.06
C LEU A 71 -1.21 0.15 14.27
N LEU A 72 -2.01 1.19 14.02
CA LEU A 72 -3.48 1.08 14.05
C LEU A 72 -4.00 0.11 12.97
N GLY A 73 -3.47 0.19 11.75
CA GLY A 73 -3.80 -0.74 10.67
C GLY A 73 -3.49 -2.19 11.02
N ILE A 74 -2.31 -2.46 11.58
CA ILE A 74 -1.90 -3.80 12.04
C ILE A 74 -2.82 -4.29 13.18
N ALA A 75 -3.17 -3.42 14.12
CA ALA A 75 -4.11 -3.77 15.19
C ALA A 75 -5.49 -4.13 14.63
N MET A 76 -6.00 -3.35 13.67
CA MET A 76 -7.25 -3.65 12.96
C MET A 76 -7.21 -5.01 12.26
N GLN A 77 -6.09 -5.35 11.62
CA GLN A 77 -5.89 -6.65 10.97
C GLN A 77 -5.85 -7.78 11.99
N ARG A 78 -5.06 -7.65 13.05
CA ARG A 78 -4.90 -8.67 14.10
C ARG A 78 -6.22 -9.05 14.77
N TRP A 79 -7.10 -8.08 15.01
CA TRP A 79 -8.40 -8.29 15.64
C TRP A 79 -9.55 -8.56 14.66
N ASN A 80 -9.25 -8.71 13.36
CA ASN A 80 -10.24 -8.91 12.29
C ASN A 80 -11.39 -7.87 12.31
N LEU A 81 -11.10 -6.65 12.75
CA LEU A 81 -12.10 -5.58 12.84
C LEU A 81 -12.58 -5.19 11.45
N HIS A 82 -11.68 -5.12 10.47
CA HIS A 82 -11.99 -4.86 9.06
C HIS A 82 -13.04 -5.84 8.51
N ARG A 83 -12.92 -7.14 8.82
CA ARG A 83 -13.91 -8.16 8.41
C ARG A 83 -15.28 -7.92 9.03
N ARG A 84 -15.33 -7.55 10.31
CA ARG A 84 -16.60 -7.24 11.00
C ARG A 84 -17.26 -6.00 10.40
N ILE A 85 -16.50 -4.96 10.07
CA ILE A 85 -17.01 -3.75 9.42
C ILE A 85 -17.56 -4.10 8.04
N ALA A 86 -16.79 -4.84 7.21
CA ALA A 86 -17.22 -5.26 5.88
C ALA A 86 -18.54 -6.04 5.93
N LEU A 87 -18.65 -7.06 6.78
CA LEU A 87 -19.85 -7.87 6.91
C LEU A 87 -21.06 -7.04 7.41
N ARG A 88 -20.87 -6.08 8.31
CA ARG A 88 -21.95 -5.18 8.74
C ARG A 88 -22.45 -4.31 7.59
N ILE A 89 -21.54 -3.71 6.82
CA ILE A 89 -21.92 -2.90 5.66
C ILE A 89 -22.68 -3.75 4.64
N LEU A 90 -22.19 -4.93 4.31
CA LEU A 90 -22.84 -5.84 3.36
C LEU A 90 -24.23 -6.26 3.81
N ASN A 91 -24.44 -6.50 5.11
CA ASN A 91 -25.75 -6.85 5.66
C ASN A 91 -26.78 -5.71 5.54
N VAL A 92 -26.33 -4.46 5.58
CA VAL A 92 -27.22 -3.28 5.52
C VAL A 92 -27.57 -2.90 4.07
N VAL A 93 -26.64 -3.09 3.14
CA VAL A 93 -26.77 -2.60 1.76
C VAL A 93 -27.78 -3.41 0.91
N GLY A 94 -28.07 -4.65 1.30
CA GLY A 94 -29.07 -5.49 0.61
C GLY A 94 -28.47 -6.52 -0.34
N GLN A 95 -29.36 -7.39 -0.91
CA GLN A 95 -28.95 -8.59 -1.64
C GLN A 95 -28.92 -8.42 -3.17
N LYS A 96 -29.35 -7.28 -3.73
CA LYS A 96 -29.31 -7.07 -5.17
C LYS A 96 -27.88 -6.91 -5.66
N PRO A 97 -27.50 -7.45 -6.84
CA PRO A 97 -26.11 -7.40 -7.33
C PRO A 97 -25.49 -5.99 -7.34
N LYS A 98 -26.25 -4.98 -7.79
CA LYS A 98 -25.78 -3.59 -7.79
C LYS A 98 -25.55 -3.03 -6.39
N GLN A 99 -26.41 -3.38 -5.44
CA GLN A 99 -26.26 -2.97 -4.03
C GLN A 99 -25.05 -3.63 -3.41
N GLN A 100 -24.82 -4.91 -3.70
CA GLN A 100 -23.65 -5.62 -3.22
C GLN A 100 -22.34 -5.00 -3.72
N ILE A 101 -22.25 -4.67 -5.02
CA ILE A 101 -21.08 -3.97 -5.56
C ILE A 101 -20.86 -2.66 -4.81
N ALA A 102 -21.92 -1.85 -4.63
CA ALA A 102 -21.82 -0.59 -3.89
C ALA A 102 -21.40 -0.81 -2.42
N GLY A 103 -21.93 -1.84 -1.75
CA GLY A 103 -21.54 -2.21 -0.39
C GLY A 103 -20.07 -2.62 -0.28
N PHE A 104 -19.58 -3.42 -1.23
CA PHE A 104 -18.17 -3.77 -1.31
C PHE A 104 -17.28 -2.56 -1.56
N MET A 105 -17.69 -1.65 -2.45
CA MET A 105 -16.95 -0.41 -2.69
C MET A 105 -16.85 0.45 -1.43
N LEU A 106 -17.96 0.65 -0.72
CA LEU A 106 -18.00 1.43 0.51
C LEU A 106 -17.14 0.78 1.61
N ALA A 107 -17.30 -0.54 1.82
CA ALA A 107 -16.54 -1.27 2.83
C ALA A 107 -15.04 -1.24 2.52
N THR A 108 -14.68 -1.54 1.28
CA THR A 108 -13.28 -1.57 0.84
C THR A 108 -12.63 -0.20 0.92
N GLY A 109 -13.31 0.83 0.40
CA GLY A 109 -12.82 2.21 0.46
C GLY A 109 -12.62 2.69 1.88
N PHE A 110 -13.59 2.44 2.77
CA PHE A 110 -13.48 2.80 4.18
C PHE A 110 -12.32 2.08 4.90
N ILE A 111 -12.17 0.77 4.67
CA ILE A 111 -11.09 -0.01 5.29
C ILE A 111 -9.73 0.44 4.75
N SER A 112 -9.64 0.74 3.45
CA SER A 112 -8.41 1.19 2.80
C SER A 112 -7.92 2.54 3.28
N MET A 113 -8.74 3.33 3.95
CA MET A 113 -8.31 4.56 4.63
C MET A 113 -7.38 4.29 5.83
N TRP A 114 -7.41 3.08 6.39
CA TRP A 114 -6.69 2.72 7.61
C TRP A 114 -5.63 1.64 7.39
N VAL A 115 -5.76 0.90 6.30
CA VAL A 115 -4.92 -0.25 5.95
C VAL A 115 -4.41 -0.06 4.53
N SER A 116 -3.23 -0.60 4.20
CA SER A 116 -2.70 -0.49 2.83
C SER A 116 -3.66 -1.05 1.78
N ASN A 117 -3.69 -0.43 0.61
CA ASN A 117 -4.57 -0.81 -0.51
C ASN A 117 -4.43 -2.29 -0.86
N THR A 118 -3.20 -2.78 -0.94
CA THR A 118 -2.90 -4.18 -1.26
C THR A 118 -3.46 -5.13 -0.21
N ALA A 119 -3.21 -4.84 1.09
CA ALA A 119 -3.73 -5.68 2.16
C ALA A 119 -5.27 -5.67 2.19
N THR A 120 -5.90 -4.52 1.98
CA THR A 120 -7.36 -4.40 1.90
C THR A 120 -7.92 -5.19 0.72
N ALA A 121 -7.33 -5.08 -0.47
CA ALA A 121 -7.77 -5.83 -1.64
C ALA A 121 -7.64 -7.35 -1.44
N ILE A 122 -6.50 -7.82 -0.92
CA ILE A 122 -6.27 -9.25 -0.64
C ILE A 122 -7.28 -9.79 0.39
N MET A 123 -7.62 -9.00 1.42
CA MET A 123 -8.59 -9.42 2.44
C MET A 123 -10.04 -9.44 1.94
N MET A 124 -10.39 -8.50 1.05
CA MET A 124 -11.75 -8.41 0.50
C MET A 124 -12.01 -9.42 -0.61
N LEU A 125 -10.94 -9.90 -1.29
CA LEU A 125 -11.04 -10.87 -2.38
C LEU A 125 -11.76 -12.17 -1.98
N PRO A 126 -11.39 -12.90 -0.91
CA PRO A 126 -12.10 -14.12 -0.51
C PRO A 126 -13.56 -13.87 -0.14
N ILE A 127 -13.86 -12.71 0.46
CA ILE A 127 -15.23 -12.33 0.82
C ILE A 127 -16.05 -12.10 -0.47
N GLY A 128 -15.50 -11.37 -1.43
CA GLY A 128 -16.12 -11.15 -2.73
C GLY A 128 -16.35 -12.44 -3.50
N MET A 129 -15.36 -13.32 -3.54
CA MET A 129 -15.48 -14.63 -4.19
C MET A 129 -16.54 -15.52 -3.54
N SER A 130 -16.65 -15.49 -2.22
CA SER A 130 -17.71 -16.21 -1.49
C SER A 130 -19.10 -15.69 -1.86
N VAL A 131 -19.25 -14.39 -2.07
CA VAL A 131 -20.53 -13.81 -2.50
C VAL A 131 -20.83 -14.19 -3.96
N VAL A 132 -19.85 -14.16 -4.85
CA VAL A 132 -20.01 -14.59 -6.25
C VAL A 132 -20.50 -16.03 -6.31
N SER A 133 -19.97 -16.92 -5.48
CA SER A 133 -20.35 -18.36 -5.46
C SER A 133 -21.81 -18.59 -5.06
N LEU A 134 -22.48 -17.65 -4.40
CA LEU A 134 -23.90 -17.73 -4.06
C LEU A 134 -24.84 -17.47 -5.25
N PHE A 135 -24.34 -16.86 -6.33
CA PHE A 135 -25.15 -16.52 -7.50
C PHE A 135 -25.27 -17.65 -8.53
N GLY A 136 -24.70 -18.82 -8.27
CA GLY A 136 -24.87 -20.01 -9.12
C GLY A 136 -23.61 -20.42 -9.90
N ASN A 137 -23.80 -21.12 -11.03
CA ASN A 137 -22.69 -21.66 -11.82
C ASN A 137 -21.76 -20.55 -12.34
N ALA A 138 -20.49 -20.62 -11.94
CA ALA A 138 -19.44 -19.69 -12.31
C ALA A 138 -19.24 -19.54 -13.83
N ASP A 139 -19.75 -20.51 -14.63
CA ASP A 139 -19.64 -20.51 -16.08
C ASP A 139 -20.71 -19.71 -16.80
N SER A 140 -21.77 -19.28 -16.14
CA SER A 140 -22.77 -18.41 -16.76
C SER A 140 -22.19 -17.03 -17.06
N GLY A 141 -22.45 -16.51 -18.26
CA GLY A 141 -21.91 -15.20 -18.69
C GLY A 141 -22.35 -14.02 -17.79
N GLU A 142 -23.46 -14.17 -17.07
CA GLU A 142 -23.94 -13.17 -16.11
C GLU A 142 -23.14 -13.18 -14.81
N VAL A 143 -22.85 -14.37 -14.28
CA VAL A 143 -22.03 -14.54 -13.06
C VAL A 143 -20.59 -14.07 -13.33
N LYS A 144 -20.03 -14.38 -14.50
CA LYS A 144 -18.70 -13.87 -14.91
C LYS A 144 -18.67 -12.34 -14.95
N ARG A 145 -19.68 -11.70 -15.56
CA ARG A 145 -19.78 -10.23 -15.61
C ARG A 145 -19.91 -9.63 -14.21
N TYR A 146 -20.73 -10.22 -13.35
CA TYR A 146 -20.88 -9.77 -11.97
C TYR A 146 -19.58 -9.92 -11.18
N ALA A 147 -18.92 -11.08 -11.28
CA ALA A 147 -17.65 -11.34 -10.62
C ALA A 147 -16.57 -10.33 -11.05
N THR A 148 -16.44 -10.10 -12.36
CA THR A 148 -15.49 -9.11 -12.88
C THR A 148 -15.80 -7.71 -12.37
N ALA A 149 -17.07 -7.30 -12.39
CA ALA A 149 -17.48 -5.98 -11.90
C ALA A 149 -17.19 -5.83 -10.39
N LEU A 150 -17.47 -6.88 -9.59
CA LEU A 150 -17.23 -6.87 -8.16
C LEU A 150 -15.73 -6.81 -7.81
N LEU A 151 -14.92 -7.61 -8.50
CA LEU A 151 -13.47 -7.64 -8.26
C LEU A 151 -12.80 -6.32 -8.67
N LEU A 152 -13.21 -5.75 -9.81
CA LEU A 152 -12.74 -4.43 -10.22
C LEU A 152 -13.20 -3.34 -9.23
N ALA A 153 -14.44 -3.41 -8.74
CA ALA A 153 -14.96 -2.48 -7.76
C ALA A 153 -14.15 -2.53 -6.44
N ILE A 154 -13.76 -3.71 -5.98
CA ILE A 154 -12.86 -3.87 -4.81
C ILE A 154 -11.51 -3.22 -5.09
N ALA A 155 -10.88 -3.51 -6.23
CA ALA A 155 -9.57 -2.98 -6.57
C ALA A 155 -9.56 -1.44 -6.67
N TYR A 156 -10.53 -0.86 -7.38
CA TYR A 156 -10.66 0.59 -7.50
C TYR A 156 -11.01 1.25 -6.16
N ALA A 157 -11.92 0.66 -5.39
CA ALA A 157 -12.29 1.20 -4.09
C ALA A 157 -11.12 1.17 -3.09
N ALA A 158 -10.27 0.14 -3.13
CA ALA A 158 -9.05 0.10 -2.34
C ALA A 158 -8.10 1.24 -2.72
N SER A 159 -7.91 1.49 -4.02
CA SER A 159 -7.05 2.57 -4.50
C SER A 159 -7.60 3.95 -4.15
N ILE A 160 -8.92 4.17 -4.35
CA ILE A 160 -9.57 5.45 -4.03
C ILE A 160 -9.56 5.72 -2.53
N GLY A 161 -9.89 4.70 -1.72
CA GLY A 161 -9.82 4.80 -0.26
C GLY A 161 -8.41 5.11 0.25
N GLY A 162 -7.41 4.52 -0.41
CA GLY A 162 -6.00 4.77 -0.10
C GLY A 162 -5.50 6.18 -0.38
N ILE A 163 -6.19 6.97 -1.18
CA ILE A 163 -5.86 8.40 -1.36
C ILE A 163 -6.08 9.19 -0.05
N ALA A 164 -7.00 8.74 0.79
CA ALA A 164 -7.30 9.36 2.09
C ALA A 164 -6.44 8.81 3.23
N THR A 165 -5.51 7.87 2.96
CA THR A 165 -4.55 7.43 3.99
C THR A 165 -3.47 8.46 4.23
N LEU A 166 -3.13 8.61 5.48
CA LEU A 166 -1.98 9.41 5.93
C LEU A 166 -0.67 8.71 5.58
#